data_65731254eef6500579ee6af674a9d3a5
#
_entry.id   65731254eef6500579ee6af674a9d3a5
#
_cell.length_a   1.000
_cell.length_b   1.000
_cell.length_c   1.000
_cell.angle_alpha   90.00
_cell.angle_beta   90.00
_cell.angle_gamma   90.00
#
_symmetry.space_group_name_H-M   'P 1'
#
loop_
_entity.id
_entity.type
_entity.pdbx_description
1 polymer ?
#
loop_
_entity_poly.entity_id
_entity_poly.type
_entity_poly.pdbx_seq_one_letter_code
_entity_poly.pdbx_strand_id
1 'polypeptide(L)'
;MEILVSVIFCLLYLLLWGCFYWTFIQEARTAYGHPLMVRLTKEQMEDPDVKELLELYRKKLKRYFLIFLLSGAGVLIPVDVLFPVIWTFLMAAAELVFPSKIAEKTRNDLVKLKAEKGWKISGTLEKRKIDLKLDRRKINRSMISLYWYLIPTAFFAGTVLYAFQSRENRTIFLLLAVLGFVLMAAGILFIIWLPNKTWCENTQANQKLNGWKKYTASLCWLELSITDGAIYFATALFLEKDQLISLFLELFFVIVSLLCVVIQLKEYQSAKDQLLAQEKVYAYDEDDYWSFGIWGLRYYNPYDPQVL
;
A
#
# COMPACT_ATOMS: atom_id res chain seq x y z
N MET A 1 30.26 -4.06 -15.19
CA MET A 1 28.89 -4.56 -14.96
C MET A 1 28.53 -4.52 -13.48
N GLU A 2 29.32 -5.08 -12.58
CA GLU A 2 29.07 -5.16 -11.13
C GLU A 2 28.82 -3.78 -10.47
N ILE A 3 29.69 -2.80 -10.70
CA ILE A 3 29.53 -1.44 -10.14
C ILE A 3 28.18 -0.83 -10.54
N LEU A 4 27.75 -1.02 -11.78
CA LEU A 4 26.52 -0.47 -12.26
C LEU A 4 25.29 -1.14 -11.61
N VAL A 5 25.31 -2.48 -11.47
CA VAL A 5 24.29 -3.23 -10.73
C VAL A 5 24.22 -2.72 -9.29
N SER A 6 25.34 -2.56 -8.61
CA SER A 6 25.39 -2.00 -7.24
C SER A 6 24.80 -0.60 -7.16
N VAL A 7 25.09 0.27 -8.12
CA VAL A 7 24.50 1.64 -8.17
C VAL A 7 22.98 1.58 -8.35
N ILE A 8 22.49 0.74 -9.24
CA ILE A 8 21.05 0.57 -9.49
C ILE A 8 20.33 0.07 -8.23
N PHE A 9 20.86 -0.98 -7.59
CA PHE A 9 20.27 -1.51 -6.35
C PHE A 9 20.40 -0.52 -5.19
N CYS A 10 21.44 0.32 -5.15
CA CYS A 10 21.54 1.42 -4.20
C CYS A 10 20.41 2.45 -4.40
N LEU A 11 20.13 2.85 -5.63
CA LEU A 11 19.03 3.76 -5.95
C LEU A 11 17.66 3.15 -5.60
N LEU A 12 17.45 1.87 -5.92
CA LEU A 12 16.25 1.13 -5.55
C LEU A 12 16.08 1.07 -4.04
N TYR A 13 17.16 0.76 -3.32
CA TYR A 13 17.16 0.73 -1.87
C TYR A 13 16.79 2.09 -1.27
N LEU A 14 17.41 3.19 -1.73
CA LEU A 14 17.11 4.54 -1.26
C LEU A 14 15.65 4.93 -1.51
N LEU A 15 15.08 4.49 -2.62
CA LEU A 15 13.67 4.71 -2.93
C LEU A 15 12.76 3.95 -1.97
N LEU A 16 13.02 2.65 -1.76
CA LEU A 16 12.26 1.83 -0.82
C LEU A 16 12.36 2.38 0.61
N TRP A 17 13.56 2.74 1.04
CA TRP A 17 13.81 3.40 2.31
C TRP A 17 12.97 4.68 2.46
N GLY A 18 12.97 5.54 1.45
CA GLY A 18 12.19 6.78 1.45
C GLY A 18 10.68 6.52 1.53
N CYS A 19 10.17 5.56 0.78
CA CYS A 19 8.76 5.16 0.80
C CYS A 19 8.33 4.61 2.17
N PHE A 20 9.11 3.70 2.76
CA PHE A 20 8.80 3.14 4.08
C PHE A 20 8.89 4.19 5.18
N TYR A 21 9.96 4.99 5.21
CA TYR A 21 10.09 6.09 6.15
C TYR A 21 8.92 7.06 6.09
N TRP A 22 8.51 7.45 4.88
CA TRP A 22 7.36 8.32 4.67
C TRP A 22 6.07 7.68 5.17
N THR A 23 5.83 6.42 4.86
CA THR A 23 4.61 5.70 5.27
C THR A 23 4.50 5.66 6.78
N PHE A 24 5.54 5.22 7.49
CA PHE A 24 5.51 5.12 8.95
C PHE A 24 5.42 6.48 9.66
N ILE A 25 6.00 7.54 9.09
CA ILE A 25 5.83 8.91 9.64
C ILE A 25 4.39 9.40 9.46
N GLN A 26 3.75 9.08 8.34
CA GLN A 26 2.35 9.48 8.09
C GLN A 26 1.38 8.81 9.07
N GLU A 27 1.63 7.57 9.48
CA GLU A 27 0.81 6.86 10.46
C GLU A 27 0.73 7.57 11.82
N ALA A 28 1.77 8.33 12.19
CA ALA A 28 1.80 9.10 13.43
C ALA A 28 1.27 10.54 13.30
N ARG A 29 0.72 10.92 12.13
CA ARG A 29 0.16 12.26 11.95
C ARG A 29 -1.21 12.39 12.63
N THR A 30 -1.33 13.42 13.41
CA THR A 30 -2.59 13.78 14.12
C THR A 30 -3.63 14.44 13.21
N ALA A 31 -3.23 14.87 11.98
CA ALA A 31 -4.09 15.60 11.07
C ALA A 31 -5.41 14.87 10.71
N TYR A 32 -5.41 13.55 10.81
CA TYR A 32 -6.56 12.71 10.45
C TYR A 32 -7.34 12.15 11.65
N GLY A 33 -6.99 12.53 12.89
CA GLY A 33 -7.70 12.07 14.09
C GLY A 33 -7.47 10.61 14.49
N HIS A 34 -6.57 9.90 13.80
CA HIS A 34 -6.29 8.48 14.01
C HIS A 34 -4.80 8.15 14.01
N PRO A 35 -3.99 8.74 14.92
CA PRO A 35 -2.57 8.42 14.97
C PRO A 35 -2.40 6.93 15.29
N LEU A 36 -1.59 6.23 14.51
CA LEU A 36 -1.38 4.78 14.63
C LEU A 36 -2.69 3.96 14.72
N MET A 37 -3.71 4.44 14.00
CA MET A 37 -5.06 3.86 13.98
C MET A 37 -5.79 3.85 15.34
N VAL A 38 -5.33 4.63 16.32
CA VAL A 38 -6.05 4.88 17.57
C VAL A 38 -6.94 6.10 17.39
N ARG A 39 -8.23 5.95 17.61
CA ARG A 39 -9.19 7.02 17.47
C ARG A 39 -9.15 7.96 18.67
N LEU A 40 -8.76 9.20 18.42
CA LEU A 40 -8.70 10.27 19.41
C LEU A 40 -9.50 11.47 18.90
N THR A 41 -10.13 12.20 19.83
CA THR A 41 -10.73 13.52 19.52
C THR A 41 -9.62 14.57 19.35
N LYS A 42 -9.97 15.73 18.78
CA LYS A 42 -9.01 16.84 18.64
C LYS A 42 -8.43 17.26 20.01
N GLU A 43 -9.27 17.32 21.04
CA GLU A 43 -8.86 17.67 22.41
C GLU A 43 -7.91 16.63 22.99
N GLN A 44 -8.20 15.33 22.79
CA GLN A 44 -7.34 14.24 23.24
C GLN A 44 -5.99 14.21 22.51
N MET A 45 -5.94 14.62 21.24
CA MET A 45 -4.68 14.75 20.49
C MET A 45 -3.79 15.90 20.98
N GLU A 46 -4.39 16.92 21.62
CA GLU A 46 -3.66 18.03 22.22
C GLU A 46 -3.09 17.69 23.61
N ASP A 47 -3.49 16.55 24.19
CA ASP A 47 -3.00 16.08 25.49
C ASP A 47 -1.48 15.89 25.47
N PRO A 48 -0.76 16.37 26.51
CA PRO A 48 0.70 16.33 26.58
C PRO A 48 1.25 14.89 26.53
N ASP A 49 0.59 13.92 27.16
CA ASP A 49 1.06 12.54 27.19
C ASP A 49 0.94 11.89 25.82
N VAL A 50 -0.12 12.21 25.05
CA VAL A 50 -0.27 11.76 23.65
C VAL A 50 0.82 12.36 22.77
N LYS A 51 1.08 13.65 22.90
CA LYS A 51 2.14 14.35 22.15
C LYS A 51 3.52 13.73 22.46
N GLU A 52 3.80 13.48 23.73
CA GLU A 52 5.06 12.86 24.15
C GLU A 52 5.24 11.47 23.54
N LEU A 53 4.22 10.61 23.60
CA LEU A 53 4.27 9.27 22.99
C LEU A 53 4.52 9.34 21.48
N LEU A 54 3.84 10.23 20.76
CA LEU A 54 4.01 10.39 19.32
C LEU A 54 5.38 10.99 18.95
N GLU A 55 5.91 11.89 19.76
CA GLU A 55 7.27 12.42 19.56
C GLU A 55 8.33 11.34 19.82
N LEU A 56 8.15 10.53 20.87
CA LEU A 56 9.05 9.42 21.17
C LEU A 56 9.04 8.39 20.01
N TYR A 57 7.86 8.08 19.46
CA TYR A 57 7.73 7.27 18.28
C TYR A 57 8.53 7.84 17.09
N ARG A 58 8.33 9.12 16.77
CA ARG A 58 9.04 9.78 15.67
C ARG A 58 10.57 9.79 15.87
N LYS A 59 11.04 10.02 17.11
CA LYS A 59 12.47 9.97 17.45
C LYS A 59 13.05 8.56 17.26
N LYS A 60 12.34 7.53 17.73
CA LYS A 60 12.76 6.13 17.53
C LYS A 60 12.80 5.78 16.05
N LEU A 61 11.75 6.14 15.31
CA LEU A 61 11.66 5.88 13.88
C LEU A 61 12.84 6.52 13.11
N LYS A 62 13.12 7.81 13.36
CA LYS A 62 14.25 8.51 12.75
C LYS A 62 15.58 7.79 13.00
N ARG A 63 15.83 7.32 14.25
CA ARG A 63 17.07 6.58 14.58
C ARG A 63 17.16 5.27 13.80
N TYR A 64 16.06 4.51 13.72
CA TYR A 64 16.04 3.26 12.98
C TYR A 64 16.29 3.48 11.49
N PHE A 65 15.57 4.41 10.88
CA PHE A 65 15.75 4.69 9.46
C PHE A 65 17.13 5.27 9.14
N LEU A 66 17.76 5.99 10.06
CA LEU A 66 19.14 6.41 9.91
C LEU A 66 20.11 5.20 9.93
N ILE A 67 19.91 4.25 10.83
CA ILE A 67 20.71 3.02 10.88
C ILE A 67 20.52 2.23 9.57
N PHE A 68 19.30 2.07 9.09
CA PHE A 68 19.03 1.39 7.83
C PHE A 68 19.66 2.11 6.63
N LEU A 69 19.59 3.44 6.59
CA LEU A 69 20.25 4.23 5.55
C LEU A 69 21.77 3.96 5.50
N LEU A 70 22.41 3.93 6.66
CA LEU A 70 23.84 3.61 6.76
C LEU A 70 24.13 2.15 6.39
N SER A 71 23.26 1.21 6.81
CA SER A 71 23.39 -0.20 6.46
C SER A 71 23.18 -0.45 4.96
N GLY A 72 22.38 0.41 4.30
CA GLY A 72 22.19 0.37 2.84
C GLY A 72 23.48 0.55 2.05
N ALA A 73 24.49 1.22 2.62
CA ALA A 73 25.81 1.33 2.00
C ALA A 73 26.47 -0.05 1.76
N GLY A 74 26.01 -1.11 2.45
CA GLY A 74 26.43 -2.49 2.20
C GLY A 74 26.14 -2.97 0.76
N VAL A 75 25.14 -2.39 0.09
CA VAL A 75 24.85 -2.67 -1.33
C VAL A 75 26.04 -2.34 -2.24
N LEU A 76 26.88 -1.39 -1.84
CA LEU A 76 28.05 -0.95 -2.62
C LEU A 76 29.28 -1.84 -2.45
N ILE A 77 29.24 -2.86 -1.59
CA ILE A 77 30.35 -3.77 -1.39
C ILE A 77 30.46 -4.69 -2.62
N PRO A 78 31.59 -4.65 -3.35
CA PRO A 78 31.76 -5.41 -4.58
C PRO A 78 32.15 -6.88 -4.24
N VAL A 79 31.16 -7.72 -3.96
CA VAL A 79 31.37 -9.14 -3.71
C VAL A 79 31.06 -9.95 -4.96
N ASP A 80 29.82 -9.86 -5.44
CA ASP A 80 29.32 -10.43 -6.68
C ASP A 80 28.02 -9.73 -7.11
N VAL A 81 27.47 -10.13 -8.26
CA VAL A 81 26.23 -9.52 -8.81
C VAL A 81 24.99 -9.85 -7.97
N LEU A 82 24.96 -10.98 -7.25
CA LEU A 82 23.82 -11.40 -6.44
C LEU A 82 23.80 -10.71 -5.07
N PHE A 83 24.95 -10.31 -4.56
CA PHE A 83 25.03 -9.70 -3.23
C PHE A 83 24.20 -8.42 -3.09
N PRO A 84 24.27 -7.40 -3.98
CA PRO A 84 23.45 -6.21 -3.91
C PRO A 84 21.93 -6.53 -3.93
N VAL A 85 21.54 -7.54 -4.71
CA VAL A 85 20.15 -8.00 -4.80
C VAL A 85 19.66 -8.53 -3.45
N ILE A 86 20.38 -9.54 -2.91
CA ILE A 86 20.04 -10.18 -1.64
C ILE A 86 20.05 -9.15 -0.51
N TRP A 87 21.08 -8.29 -0.46
CA TRP A 87 21.20 -7.26 0.57
C TRP A 87 20.04 -6.28 0.54
N THR A 88 19.63 -5.80 -0.66
CA THR A 88 18.48 -4.89 -0.82
C THR A 88 17.20 -5.52 -0.30
N PHE A 89 16.90 -6.77 -0.65
CA PHE A 89 15.70 -7.45 -0.16
C PHE A 89 15.74 -7.72 1.35
N LEU A 90 16.88 -8.08 1.91
CA LEU A 90 17.04 -8.25 3.35
C LEU A 90 16.81 -6.94 4.11
N MET A 91 17.39 -5.85 3.64
CA MET A 91 17.19 -4.54 4.24
C MET A 91 15.74 -4.06 4.11
N ALA A 92 15.12 -4.21 2.94
CA ALA A 92 13.71 -3.86 2.74
C ALA A 92 12.78 -4.66 3.66
N ALA A 93 13.03 -5.95 3.85
CA ALA A 93 12.29 -6.78 4.80
C ALA A 93 12.47 -6.30 6.24
N ALA A 94 13.70 -5.95 6.62
CA ALA A 94 14.01 -5.41 7.95
C ALA A 94 13.34 -4.04 8.17
N GLU A 95 13.35 -3.16 7.17
CA GLU A 95 12.66 -1.85 7.18
C GLU A 95 11.14 -1.97 7.32
N LEU A 96 10.55 -3.08 6.91
CA LEU A 96 9.14 -3.34 7.12
C LEU A 96 8.85 -3.88 8.52
N VAL A 97 9.62 -4.84 8.99
CA VAL A 97 9.37 -5.58 10.23
C VAL A 97 9.68 -4.75 11.48
N PHE A 98 10.84 -4.10 11.54
CA PHE A 98 11.27 -3.41 12.77
C PHE A 98 10.45 -2.15 13.06
N PRO A 99 10.19 -1.23 12.12
CA PRO A 99 9.31 -0.10 12.36
C PRO A 99 7.88 -0.51 12.71
N SER A 100 7.36 -1.60 12.12
CA SER A 100 6.03 -2.13 12.48
C SER A 100 5.94 -2.50 13.97
N LYS A 101 6.98 -3.11 14.54
CA LYS A 101 7.03 -3.41 15.99
C LYS A 101 7.06 -2.16 16.86
N ILE A 102 7.74 -1.10 16.40
CA ILE A 102 7.75 0.18 17.11
C ILE A 102 6.35 0.81 17.07
N ALA A 103 5.71 0.77 15.90
CA ALA A 103 4.35 1.27 15.71
C ALA A 103 3.34 0.51 16.58
N GLU A 104 3.43 -0.83 16.61
CA GLU A 104 2.61 -1.70 17.46
C GLU A 104 2.75 -1.35 18.94
N LYS A 105 3.99 -1.23 19.43
CA LYS A 105 4.23 -0.87 20.83
C LYS A 105 3.63 0.48 21.16
N THR A 106 3.90 1.50 20.35
CA THR A 106 3.39 2.86 20.61
C THR A 106 1.86 2.91 20.52
N ARG A 107 1.25 2.16 19.58
CA ARG A 107 -0.19 2.01 19.52
C ARG A 107 -0.76 1.40 20.79
N ASN A 108 -0.17 0.33 21.30
CA ASN A 108 -0.61 -0.31 22.53
C ASN A 108 -0.48 0.63 23.75
N ASP A 109 0.57 1.43 23.79
CA ASP A 109 0.77 2.45 24.84
C ASP A 109 -0.30 3.56 24.71
N LEU A 110 -0.68 4.00 23.51
CA LEU A 110 -1.79 4.94 23.28
C LEU A 110 -3.15 4.37 23.70
N VAL A 111 -3.42 3.10 23.39
CA VAL A 111 -4.68 2.43 23.80
C VAL A 111 -4.76 2.30 25.32
N LYS A 112 -3.63 2.00 26.00
CA LYS A 112 -3.56 1.99 27.47
C LYS A 112 -3.80 3.37 28.07
N LEU A 113 -3.13 4.40 27.56
CA LEU A 113 -3.32 5.78 27.99
C LEU A 113 -4.78 6.22 27.84
N LYS A 114 -5.41 5.88 26.69
CA LYS A 114 -6.84 6.12 26.45
C LYS A 114 -7.73 5.45 27.49
N ALA A 115 -7.40 4.22 27.90
CA ALA A 115 -8.12 3.50 28.93
C ALA A 115 -7.93 4.13 30.33
N GLU A 116 -6.70 4.48 30.70
CA GLU A 116 -6.34 5.09 31.98
C GLU A 116 -7.00 6.47 32.18
N LYS A 117 -7.08 7.27 31.12
CA LYS A 117 -7.77 8.57 31.14
C LYS A 117 -9.29 8.50 31.01
N GLY A 118 -9.86 7.28 30.93
CA GLY A 118 -11.30 7.11 30.79
C GLY A 118 -11.87 7.60 29.47
N TRP A 119 -11.04 7.73 28.43
CA TRP A 119 -11.45 8.18 27.10
C TRP A 119 -12.05 7.08 26.25
N LYS A 120 -12.08 5.83 26.72
CA LYS A 120 -12.85 4.78 26.07
C LYS A 120 -14.31 5.21 26.05
N ILE A 121 -14.88 5.27 24.87
CA ILE A 121 -16.32 5.45 24.72
C ILE A 121 -16.95 4.19 25.30
N SER A 122 -17.40 4.27 26.56
CA SER A 122 -18.17 3.22 27.20
C SER A 122 -19.56 3.21 26.57
N GLY A 123 -19.64 2.71 25.38
CA GLY A 123 -20.89 2.53 24.63
C GLY A 123 -20.94 1.09 24.26
N THR A 124 -22.05 0.45 24.61
CA THR A 124 -22.53 -0.77 24.01
C THR A 124 -21.87 -0.96 22.64
N LEU A 125 -21.28 -2.12 22.40
CA LEU A 125 -20.84 -2.61 21.10
C LEU A 125 -21.98 -2.34 20.08
N GLU A 126 -22.05 -1.11 19.59
CA GLU A 126 -23.00 -0.77 18.55
C GLU A 126 -22.57 -1.62 17.36
N LYS A 127 -23.41 -2.61 17.05
CA LYS A 127 -23.25 -3.42 15.85
C LYS A 127 -23.05 -2.46 14.70
N ARG A 128 -22.00 -2.68 13.93
CA ARG A 128 -21.67 -1.82 12.79
C ARG A 128 -22.90 -1.67 11.91
N LYS A 129 -23.32 -0.45 11.71
CA LYS A 129 -24.52 -0.16 10.90
C LYS A 129 -24.22 -0.46 9.45
N ILE A 130 -25.08 -1.26 8.81
CA ILE A 130 -25.01 -1.55 7.38
C ILE A 130 -26.05 -0.67 6.70
N ASP A 131 -25.59 0.09 5.71
CA ASP A 131 -26.48 0.84 4.86
C ASP A 131 -27.04 -0.07 3.76
N LEU A 132 -28.22 -0.61 4.00
CA LEU A 132 -28.94 -1.50 3.06
C LEU A 132 -29.42 -0.80 1.79
N LYS A 133 -29.39 0.55 1.75
CA LYS A 133 -29.81 1.34 0.59
C LYS A 133 -28.68 1.54 -0.43
N LEU A 134 -27.46 1.02 -0.15
CA LEU A 134 -26.32 1.12 -1.06
C LEU A 134 -26.57 0.32 -2.35
N ASP A 135 -26.57 1.01 -3.48
CA ASP A 135 -26.66 0.38 -4.80
C ASP A 135 -25.30 -0.12 -5.26
N ARG A 136 -25.06 -1.43 -5.07
CA ARG A 136 -23.81 -2.10 -5.47
C ARG A 136 -23.53 -1.97 -6.98
N ARG A 137 -24.57 -1.97 -7.83
CA ARG A 137 -24.38 -1.83 -9.29
C ARG A 137 -23.84 -0.45 -9.62
N LYS A 138 -24.40 0.59 -9.00
CA LYS A 138 -23.96 1.97 -9.20
C LYS A 138 -22.52 2.17 -8.70
N ILE A 139 -22.18 1.57 -7.56
CA ILE A 139 -20.82 1.59 -7.01
C ILE A 139 -19.84 0.89 -7.96
N ASN A 140 -20.19 -0.28 -8.49
CA ASN A 140 -19.32 -1.01 -9.41
C ASN A 140 -19.12 -0.27 -10.75
N ARG A 141 -20.12 0.49 -11.21
CA ARG A 141 -20.00 1.35 -12.41
C ARG A 141 -18.99 2.50 -12.23
N SER A 142 -18.62 2.83 -11.00
CA SER A 142 -17.57 3.82 -10.73
C SER A 142 -16.17 3.31 -10.99
N MET A 143 -15.97 2.00 -11.18
CA MET A 143 -14.67 1.46 -11.56
C MET A 143 -14.23 1.98 -12.93
N ILE A 144 -12.93 1.97 -13.16
CA ILE A 144 -12.37 2.26 -14.49
C ILE A 144 -12.94 1.27 -15.51
N SER A 145 -13.24 1.78 -16.69
CA SER A 145 -13.74 0.96 -17.80
C SER A 145 -12.76 -0.18 -18.14
N LEU A 146 -13.28 -1.38 -18.32
CA LEU A 146 -12.49 -2.56 -18.69
C LEU A 146 -11.71 -2.39 -20.01
N TYR A 147 -12.12 -1.46 -20.87
CA TYR A 147 -11.39 -1.16 -22.10
C TYR A 147 -9.95 -0.69 -21.85
N TRP A 148 -9.68 -0.02 -20.74
CA TRP A 148 -8.33 0.41 -20.42
C TRP A 148 -7.37 -0.76 -20.14
N TYR A 149 -7.90 -1.91 -19.73
CA TYR A 149 -7.11 -3.12 -19.53
C TYR A 149 -6.65 -3.78 -20.85
N LEU A 150 -7.10 -3.27 -22.00
CA LEU A 150 -6.52 -3.66 -23.29
C LEU A 150 -5.06 -3.21 -23.43
N ILE A 151 -4.63 -2.13 -22.73
CA ILE A 151 -3.24 -1.67 -22.75
C ILE A 151 -2.29 -2.72 -22.16
N PRO A 152 -2.42 -3.15 -20.88
CA PRO A 152 -1.56 -4.22 -20.36
C PRO A 152 -1.73 -5.53 -21.11
N THR A 153 -2.94 -5.83 -21.61
CA THR A 153 -3.20 -7.00 -22.46
C THR A 153 -2.32 -6.99 -23.73
N ALA A 154 -2.17 -5.81 -24.36
CA ALA A 154 -1.32 -5.69 -25.53
C ALA A 154 0.16 -5.94 -25.22
N PHE A 155 0.66 -5.49 -24.05
CA PHE A 155 2.03 -5.79 -23.60
C PHE A 155 2.23 -7.29 -23.36
N PHE A 156 1.30 -7.95 -22.66
CA PHE A 156 1.39 -9.39 -22.44
C PHE A 156 1.32 -10.17 -23.75
N ALA A 157 0.43 -9.77 -24.66
CA ALA A 157 0.36 -10.39 -26.00
C ALA A 157 1.67 -10.18 -26.80
N GLY A 158 2.27 -8.98 -26.72
CA GLY A 158 3.57 -8.70 -27.30
C GLY A 158 4.67 -9.61 -26.74
N THR A 159 4.69 -9.83 -25.41
CA THR A 159 5.60 -10.77 -24.75
C THR A 159 5.42 -12.20 -25.28
N VAL A 160 4.17 -12.64 -25.46
CA VAL A 160 3.86 -13.97 -26.05
C VAL A 160 4.37 -14.06 -27.48
N LEU A 161 4.11 -13.05 -28.32
CA LEU A 161 4.58 -13.05 -29.70
C LEU A 161 6.10 -13.11 -29.78
N TYR A 162 6.80 -12.36 -28.94
CA TYR A 162 8.25 -12.40 -28.87
C TYR A 162 8.77 -13.75 -28.37
N ALA A 163 8.11 -14.37 -27.41
CA ALA A 163 8.48 -15.69 -26.91
C ALA A 163 8.53 -16.76 -28.03
N PHE A 164 7.67 -16.64 -29.06
CA PHE A 164 7.73 -17.54 -30.21
C PHE A 164 8.94 -17.30 -31.11
N GLN A 165 9.57 -16.14 -31.05
CA GLN A 165 10.78 -15.80 -31.79
C GLN A 165 12.06 -16.20 -31.03
N SER A 166 12.00 -16.16 -29.68
CA SER A 166 13.12 -16.56 -28.80
C SER A 166 13.25 -18.09 -28.76
N ARG A 167 14.48 -18.59 -28.93
CA ARG A 167 14.80 -20.04 -28.80
C ARG A 167 15.14 -20.43 -27.36
N GLU A 168 15.85 -19.57 -26.66
CA GLU A 168 16.42 -19.88 -25.34
C GLU A 168 15.44 -19.60 -24.19
N ASN A 169 14.73 -18.45 -24.22
CA ASN A 169 13.92 -17.98 -23.10
C ASN A 169 12.39 -18.13 -23.32
N ARG A 170 12.01 -18.90 -24.35
CA ARG A 170 10.60 -19.05 -24.75
C ARG A 170 9.67 -19.41 -23.60
N THR A 171 10.04 -20.43 -22.82
CA THR A 171 9.22 -20.92 -21.72
C THR A 171 9.06 -19.87 -20.62
N ILE A 172 10.12 -19.13 -20.30
CA ILE A 172 10.11 -18.09 -19.28
C ILE A 172 9.16 -16.95 -19.68
N PHE A 173 9.26 -16.46 -20.93
CA PHE A 173 8.41 -15.38 -21.40
C PHE A 173 6.93 -15.78 -21.50
N LEU A 174 6.64 -17.03 -21.89
CA LEU A 174 5.27 -17.53 -21.86
C LEU A 174 4.73 -17.62 -20.43
N LEU A 175 5.51 -18.11 -19.48
CA LEU A 175 5.10 -18.17 -18.07
C LEU A 175 4.85 -16.79 -17.49
N LEU A 176 5.72 -15.81 -17.76
CA LEU A 176 5.56 -14.43 -17.30
C LEU A 176 4.29 -13.80 -17.88
N ALA A 177 4.04 -13.96 -19.17
CA ALA A 177 2.84 -13.43 -19.81
C ALA A 177 1.55 -14.05 -19.24
N VAL A 178 1.53 -15.38 -19.08
CA VAL A 178 0.37 -16.08 -18.47
C VAL A 178 0.16 -15.63 -17.02
N LEU A 179 1.22 -15.54 -16.24
CA LEU A 179 1.15 -15.04 -14.85
C LEU A 179 0.59 -13.62 -14.81
N GLY A 180 1.08 -12.72 -15.66
CA GLY A 180 0.58 -11.35 -15.76
C GLY A 180 -0.93 -11.30 -16.08
N PHE A 181 -1.41 -12.08 -17.05
CA PHE A 181 -2.84 -12.19 -17.35
C PHE A 181 -3.65 -12.69 -16.15
N VAL A 182 -3.18 -13.73 -15.48
CA VAL A 182 -3.88 -14.32 -14.33
C VAL A 182 -3.94 -13.31 -13.18
N LEU A 183 -2.84 -12.62 -12.86
CA LEU A 183 -2.79 -11.62 -11.82
C LEU A 183 -3.70 -10.44 -12.15
N MET A 184 -3.66 -9.93 -13.39
CA MET A 184 -4.53 -8.85 -13.85
C MET A 184 -6.01 -9.22 -13.67
N ALA A 185 -6.43 -10.39 -14.13
CA ALA A 185 -7.81 -10.85 -14.01
C ALA A 185 -8.22 -11.05 -12.54
N ALA A 186 -7.36 -11.66 -11.72
CA ALA A 186 -7.61 -11.88 -10.30
C ALA A 186 -7.81 -10.56 -9.54
N GLY A 187 -7.01 -9.53 -9.82
CA GLY A 187 -7.17 -8.22 -9.19
C GLY A 187 -8.45 -7.51 -9.60
N ILE A 188 -8.86 -7.58 -10.88
CA ILE A 188 -10.15 -7.04 -11.32
C ILE A 188 -11.31 -7.71 -10.55
N LEU A 189 -11.29 -9.04 -10.45
CA LEU A 189 -12.29 -9.79 -9.69
C LEU A 189 -12.27 -9.39 -8.21
N PHE A 190 -11.09 -9.29 -7.61
CA PHE A 190 -10.94 -8.86 -6.22
C PHE A 190 -11.57 -7.48 -5.99
N ILE A 191 -11.35 -6.50 -6.89
CA ILE A 191 -11.93 -5.16 -6.76
C ILE A 191 -13.46 -5.18 -6.89
N ILE A 192 -14.01 -5.99 -7.81
CA ILE A 192 -15.46 -6.17 -7.94
C ILE A 192 -16.06 -6.69 -6.62
N TRP A 193 -15.35 -7.59 -5.96
CA TRP A 193 -15.80 -8.25 -4.70
C TRP A 193 -15.49 -7.44 -3.45
N LEU A 194 -14.73 -6.36 -3.55
CA LEU A 194 -14.40 -5.49 -2.42
C LEU A 194 -15.67 -5.08 -1.67
N PRO A 195 -15.74 -5.30 -0.34
CA PRO A 195 -16.93 -5.00 0.44
C PRO A 195 -17.19 -3.49 0.51
N ASN A 196 -18.47 -3.12 0.46
CA ASN A 196 -18.90 -1.76 0.70
C ASN A 196 -18.86 -1.45 2.20
N LYS A 197 -18.45 -0.22 2.53
CA LYS A 197 -18.41 0.27 3.91
C LYS A 197 -19.43 1.38 4.13
N THR A 198 -19.91 1.48 5.37
CA THR A 198 -20.78 2.54 5.84
C THR A 198 -20.01 3.40 6.82
N TRP A 199 -19.79 4.67 6.51
CA TRP A 199 -19.01 5.60 7.34
C TRP A 199 -19.89 6.60 8.10
N CYS A 200 -21.02 6.98 7.53
CA CYS A 200 -21.91 8.04 8.05
C CYS A 200 -23.37 7.69 7.87
N GLU A 201 -24.28 8.53 8.40
CA GLU A 201 -25.73 8.33 8.27
C GLU A 201 -26.24 8.60 6.86
N ASN A 202 -25.49 9.36 6.06
CA ASN A 202 -25.90 9.77 4.72
C ASN A 202 -25.56 8.68 3.68
N THR A 203 -26.61 8.04 3.12
CA THR A 203 -26.47 6.98 2.09
C THR A 203 -25.77 7.50 0.82
N GLN A 204 -26.02 8.75 0.41
CA GLN A 204 -25.41 9.30 -0.80
C GLN A 204 -23.90 9.49 -0.60
N ALA A 205 -23.49 9.98 0.58
CA ALA A 205 -22.06 10.10 0.94
C ALA A 205 -21.41 8.73 0.99
N ASN A 206 -22.02 7.72 1.62
CA ASN A 206 -21.53 6.35 1.63
C ASN A 206 -21.39 5.77 0.23
N GLN A 207 -22.36 6.01 -0.65
CA GLN A 207 -22.34 5.54 -2.03
C GLN A 207 -21.19 6.19 -2.82
N LYS A 208 -20.98 7.49 -2.67
CA LYS A 208 -19.89 8.24 -3.30
C LYS A 208 -18.53 7.75 -2.82
N LEU A 209 -18.34 7.56 -1.50
CA LEU A 209 -17.10 7.05 -0.92
C LEU A 209 -16.76 5.64 -1.38
N ASN A 210 -17.73 4.73 -1.44
CA ASN A 210 -17.52 3.38 -1.97
C ASN A 210 -17.21 3.41 -3.47
N GLY A 211 -17.85 4.30 -4.23
CA GLY A 211 -17.52 4.53 -5.64
C GLY A 211 -16.09 5.01 -5.82
N TRP A 212 -15.66 6.01 -5.08
CA TRP A 212 -14.27 6.50 -5.11
C TRP A 212 -13.25 5.44 -4.69
N LYS A 213 -13.56 4.66 -3.64
CA LYS A 213 -12.71 3.54 -3.20
C LYS A 213 -12.49 2.55 -4.35
N LYS A 214 -13.55 2.14 -5.05
CA LYS A 214 -13.44 1.19 -6.16
C LYS A 214 -12.76 1.81 -7.39
N TYR A 215 -13.03 3.09 -7.67
CA TYR A 215 -12.34 3.81 -8.74
C TYR A 215 -10.83 3.85 -8.49
N THR A 216 -10.40 4.31 -7.32
CA THR A 216 -8.98 4.38 -6.96
C THR A 216 -8.33 2.99 -6.98
N ALA A 217 -8.98 1.97 -6.41
CA ALA A 217 -8.46 0.61 -6.44
C ALA A 217 -8.30 0.08 -7.88
N SER A 218 -9.27 0.34 -8.75
CA SER A 218 -9.20 -0.09 -10.16
C SER A 218 -8.16 0.69 -10.96
N LEU A 219 -7.94 1.97 -10.64
CA LEU A 219 -6.89 2.81 -11.25
C LEU A 219 -5.50 2.32 -10.84
N CYS A 220 -5.26 2.15 -9.54
CA CYS A 220 -3.99 1.59 -9.04
C CYS A 220 -3.70 0.22 -9.64
N TRP A 221 -4.73 -0.65 -9.76
CA TRP A 221 -4.56 -1.99 -10.34
C TRP A 221 -4.27 -1.94 -11.84
N LEU A 222 -4.89 -1.02 -12.57
CA LEU A 222 -4.59 -0.79 -13.97
C LEU A 222 -3.13 -0.35 -14.16
N GLU A 223 -2.65 0.60 -13.37
CA GLU A 223 -1.27 1.07 -13.42
C GLU A 223 -0.27 -0.03 -13.12
N LEU A 224 -0.51 -0.82 -12.06
CA LEU A 224 0.32 -1.99 -11.75
C LEU A 224 0.34 -2.99 -12.91
N SER A 225 -0.83 -3.26 -13.52
CA SER A 225 -0.93 -4.19 -14.66
C SER A 225 -0.20 -3.66 -15.90
N ILE A 226 -0.23 -2.34 -16.17
CA ILE A 226 0.53 -1.70 -17.25
C ILE A 226 2.03 -1.83 -16.96
N THR A 227 2.43 -1.57 -15.73
CA THR A 227 3.83 -1.68 -15.29
C THR A 227 4.35 -3.10 -15.46
N ASP A 228 3.64 -4.12 -14.97
CA ASP A 228 4.02 -5.52 -15.12
C ASP A 228 4.12 -5.91 -16.60
N GLY A 229 3.11 -5.54 -17.40
CA GLY A 229 3.12 -5.81 -18.82
C GLY A 229 4.28 -5.15 -19.56
N ALA A 230 4.56 -3.88 -19.25
CA ALA A 230 5.67 -3.13 -19.85
C ALA A 230 7.03 -3.71 -19.45
N ILE A 231 7.20 -4.12 -18.19
CA ILE A 231 8.40 -4.79 -17.69
C ILE A 231 8.61 -6.10 -18.44
N TYR A 232 7.61 -6.98 -18.50
CA TYR A 232 7.74 -8.29 -19.18
C TYR A 232 8.05 -8.12 -20.66
N PHE A 233 7.43 -7.14 -21.32
CA PHE A 233 7.68 -6.85 -22.72
C PHE A 233 9.09 -6.27 -22.94
N ALA A 234 9.52 -5.34 -22.09
CA ALA A 234 10.87 -4.78 -22.15
C ALA A 234 11.94 -5.86 -21.89
N THR A 235 11.73 -6.71 -20.88
CA THR A 235 12.61 -7.86 -20.60
C THR A 235 12.69 -8.78 -21.82
N ALA A 236 11.56 -9.10 -22.46
CA ALA A 236 11.54 -9.92 -23.66
C ALA A 236 12.36 -9.29 -24.79
N LEU A 237 12.26 -7.98 -25.01
CA LEU A 237 12.93 -7.28 -26.10
C LEU A 237 14.44 -7.11 -25.89
N PHE A 238 14.87 -6.85 -24.65
CA PHE A 238 16.22 -6.38 -24.36
C PHE A 238 17.11 -7.38 -23.59
N LEU A 239 16.53 -8.39 -22.92
CA LEU A 239 17.29 -9.35 -22.12
C LEU A 239 18.45 -10.00 -22.90
N GLU A 240 18.21 -10.35 -24.16
CA GLU A 240 19.21 -10.98 -25.03
C GLU A 240 20.12 -9.98 -25.75
N LYS A 241 19.71 -8.70 -25.85
CA LYS A 241 20.44 -7.67 -26.60
C LYS A 241 21.26 -6.76 -25.71
N ASP A 242 20.62 -6.26 -24.65
CA ASP A 242 21.22 -5.31 -23.72
C ASP A 242 20.51 -5.42 -22.35
N GLN A 243 21.07 -6.25 -21.48
CA GLN A 243 20.56 -6.47 -20.14
C GLN A 243 20.48 -5.18 -19.30
N LEU A 244 21.32 -4.21 -19.60
CA LEU A 244 21.41 -2.95 -18.90
C LEU A 244 20.23 -2.06 -19.20
N ILE A 245 19.84 -1.96 -20.47
CA ILE A 245 18.65 -1.24 -20.90
C ILE A 245 17.41 -1.89 -20.31
N SER A 246 17.31 -3.24 -20.31
CA SER A 246 16.20 -3.95 -19.68
C SER A 246 16.05 -3.57 -18.21
N LEU A 247 17.12 -3.68 -17.45
CA LEU A 247 17.13 -3.37 -16.02
C LEU A 247 16.76 -1.91 -15.74
N PHE A 248 17.29 -0.98 -16.53
CA PHE A 248 16.96 0.46 -16.40
C PHE A 248 15.46 0.71 -16.63
N LEU A 249 14.88 0.14 -17.67
CA LEU A 249 13.46 0.27 -18.00
C LEU A 249 12.58 -0.34 -16.90
N GLU A 250 12.92 -1.52 -16.40
CA GLU A 250 12.21 -2.18 -15.30
C GLU A 250 12.16 -1.27 -14.07
N LEU A 251 13.32 -0.74 -13.66
CA LEU A 251 13.44 0.15 -12.53
C LEU A 251 12.63 1.44 -12.73
N PHE A 252 12.72 2.03 -13.92
CA PHE A 252 11.97 3.24 -14.27
C PHE A 252 10.46 3.00 -14.15
N PHE A 253 9.93 1.92 -14.72
CA PHE A 253 8.50 1.61 -14.64
C PHE A 253 8.05 1.35 -13.20
N VAL A 254 8.83 0.63 -12.39
CA VAL A 254 8.52 0.40 -10.96
C VAL A 254 8.45 1.71 -10.19
N ILE A 255 9.43 2.60 -10.38
CA ILE A 255 9.47 3.89 -9.68
C ILE A 255 8.26 4.75 -10.05
N VAL A 256 7.99 4.89 -11.34
CA VAL A 256 6.85 5.69 -11.82
C VAL A 256 5.54 5.15 -11.28
N SER A 257 5.32 3.83 -11.35
CA SER A 257 4.12 3.18 -10.84
C SER A 257 3.93 3.40 -9.35
N LEU A 258 4.97 3.22 -8.53
CA LEU A 258 4.90 3.46 -7.10
C LEU A 258 4.52 4.90 -6.77
N LEU A 259 5.11 5.88 -7.47
CA LEU A 259 4.78 7.29 -7.29
C LEU A 259 3.32 7.58 -7.64
N CYS A 260 2.83 7.06 -8.76
CA CYS A 260 1.44 7.23 -9.19
C CYS A 260 0.46 6.64 -8.16
N VAL A 261 0.69 5.40 -7.70
CA VAL A 261 -0.13 4.75 -6.68
C VAL A 261 -0.17 5.57 -5.38
N VAL A 262 0.97 6.08 -4.91
CA VAL A 262 1.04 6.92 -3.71
C VAL A 262 0.23 8.21 -3.87
N ILE A 263 0.33 8.87 -5.03
CA ILE A 263 -0.43 10.09 -5.31
C ILE A 263 -1.94 9.80 -5.26
N GLN A 264 -2.39 8.76 -5.95
CA GLN A 264 -3.80 8.39 -6.00
C GLN A 264 -4.38 8.01 -4.64
N LEU A 265 -3.63 7.28 -3.83
CA LEU A 265 -4.05 6.95 -2.47
C LEU A 265 -4.17 8.19 -1.59
N LYS A 266 -3.28 9.17 -1.75
CA LYS A 266 -3.37 10.46 -1.06
C LYS A 266 -4.59 11.27 -1.49
N GLU A 267 -4.86 11.35 -2.78
CA GLU A 267 -6.02 12.06 -3.32
C GLU A 267 -7.32 11.43 -2.81
N TYR A 268 -7.41 10.10 -2.85
CA TYR A 268 -8.55 9.39 -2.27
C TYR A 268 -8.74 9.69 -0.79
N GLN A 269 -7.66 9.64 0.01
CA GLN A 269 -7.73 9.91 1.44
C GLN A 269 -8.16 11.35 1.72
N SER A 270 -7.59 12.33 1.01
CA SER A 270 -7.96 13.74 1.13
C SER A 270 -9.43 13.99 0.78
N ALA A 271 -9.90 13.45 -0.34
CA ALA A 271 -11.29 13.57 -0.77
C ALA A 271 -12.27 12.91 0.21
N LYS A 272 -11.90 11.74 0.75
CA LYS A 272 -12.67 11.05 1.79
C LYS A 272 -12.79 11.90 3.05
N ASP A 273 -11.67 12.46 3.54
CA ASP A 273 -11.64 13.24 4.78
C ASP A 273 -12.45 14.54 4.63
N GLN A 274 -12.37 15.20 3.47
CA GLN A 274 -13.18 16.40 3.17
C GLN A 274 -14.69 16.09 3.18
N LEU A 275 -15.09 14.96 2.58
CA LEU A 275 -16.50 14.57 2.56
C LEU A 275 -17.00 14.20 3.96
N LEU A 276 -16.21 13.42 4.71
CA LEU A 276 -16.59 12.99 6.06
C LEU A 276 -16.60 14.13 7.07
N ALA A 277 -15.81 15.19 6.87
CA ALA A 277 -15.84 16.38 7.72
C ALA A 277 -17.17 17.13 7.69
N GLN A 278 -17.98 16.94 6.63
CA GLN A 278 -19.30 17.57 6.44
C GLN A 278 -20.45 16.68 6.91
N GLU A 279 -20.17 15.43 7.29
CA GLU A 279 -21.18 14.42 7.58
C GLU A 279 -21.13 13.96 9.04
N LYS A 280 -22.27 13.50 9.54
CA LYS A 280 -22.36 12.85 10.84
C LYS A 280 -21.78 11.42 10.74
N VAL A 281 -20.51 11.31 11.05
CA VAL A 281 -19.76 10.04 10.98
C VAL A 281 -20.14 9.15 12.16
N TYR A 282 -20.32 7.85 11.90
CA TYR A 282 -20.50 6.87 12.96
C TYR A 282 -19.25 6.74 13.81
N ALA A 283 -19.43 6.88 15.12
CA ALA A 283 -18.37 6.76 16.11
C ALA A 283 -18.32 5.31 16.61
N TYR A 284 -17.42 4.51 16.01
CA TYR A 284 -17.12 3.18 16.53
C TYR A 284 -15.78 3.24 17.27
N ASP A 285 -15.73 2.68 18.48
CA ASP A 285 -14.45 2.42 19.15
C ASP A 285 -13.96 1.05 18.72
N GLU A 286 -13.15 1.01 17.68
CA GLU A 286 -12.63 -0.21 17.07
C GLU A 286 -11.19 -0.50 17.51
N ASP A 287 -10.66 0.25 18.46
CA ASP A 287 -9.23 0.15 18.84
C ASP A 287 -8.86 -1.25 19.31
N ASP A 288 -9.78 -1.96 19.98
CA ASP A 288 -9.55 -3.33 20.49
C ASP A 288 -9.55 -4.39 19.37
N TYR A 289 -10.09 -4.06 18.18
CA TYR A 289 -10.20 -5.00 17.05
C TYR A 289 -9.06 -4.87 16.04
N TRP A 290 -8.17 -3.90 16.22
CA TRP A 290 -7.02 -3.71 15.38
C TRP A 290 -5.77 -4.28 16.05
N SER A 291 -5.02 -5.08 15.31
CA SER A 291 -3.72 -5.61 15.75
C SER A 291 -2.67 -5.39 14.67
N PHE A 292 -1.41 -5.25 15.07
CA PHE A 292 -0.30 -5.26 14.13
C PHE A 292 0.11 -6.70 13.81
N GLY A 293 0.16 -7.03 12.52
CA GLY A 293 0.77 -8.25 12.01
C GLY A 293 2.05 -7.95 11.25
N ILE A 294 2.76 -8.99 10.80
CA ILE A 294 4.02 -8.87 10.01
C ILE A 294 3.80 -8.03 8.74
N TRP A 295 2.58 -8.02 8.19
CA TRP A 295 2.20 -7.31 6.96
C TRP A 295 1.39 -6.03 7.23
N GLY A 296 1.49 -5.44 8.41
CA GLY A 296 0.75 -4.25 8.81
C GLY A 296 -0.46 -4.52 9.69
N LEU A 297 -1.40 -3.58 9.71
CA LEU A 297 -2.57 -3.65 10.57
C LEU A 297 -3.57 -4.70 10.12
N ARG A 298 -3.97 -5.55 11.06
CA ARG A 298 -5.05 -6.51 10.89
C ARG A 298 -6.26 -6.05 11.69
N TYR A 299 -7.41 -6.06 11.05
CA TYR A 299 -8.69 -5.85 11.69
C TYR A 299 -9.39 -7.19 11.86
N TYR A 300 -9.77 -7.51 13.08
CA TYR A 300 -10.58 -8.68 13.38
C TYR A 300 -11.66 -8.29 14.38
N ASN A 301 -12.90 -8.22 13.91
CA ASN A 301 -14.08 -8.03 14.73
C ASN A 301 -15.08 -9.14 14.44
N PRO A 302 -15.29 -10.11 15.37
CA PRO A 302 -16.21 -11.22 15.17
C PRO A 302 -17.67 -10.76 15.04
N TYR A 303 -17.96 -9.50 15.41
CA TYR A 303 -19.30 -8.93 15.32
C TYR A 303 -19.47 -8.00 14.11
N ASP A 304 -18.45 -7.88 13.25
CA ASP A 304 -18.54 -7.06 12.03
C ASP A 304 -19.21 -7.86 10.91
N PRO A 305 -20.44 -7.52 10.53
CA PRO A 305 -21.17 -8.25 9.48
C PRO A 305 -20.57 -8.07 8.08
N GLN A 306 -19.54 -7.24 7.92
CA GLN A 306 -18.82 -7.05 6.65
C GLN A 306 -17.63 -8.01 6.48
N VAL A 307 -17.28 -8.77 7.51
CA VAL A 307 -16.18 -9.74 7.49
C VAL A 307 -16.70 -11.16 7.20
N LEU A 308 -18.00 -11.35 7.26
CA LEU A 308 -18.70 -12.55 6.82
C LEU A 308 -19.19 -12.33 5.39
#